data_d92dbad87031a9121510476ae5919253
#
_entry.id   d92dbad87031a9121510476ae5919253
#
_cell.length_a   1.000
_cell.length_b   1.000
_cell.length_c   1.000
_cell.angle_alpha   90.00
_cell.angle_beta   90.00
_cell.angle_gamma   90.00
#
_symmetry.space_group_name_H-M   'P 1'
#
loop_
_entity.id
_entity.type
_entity.pdbx_description
1 polymer ?
#
loop_
_entity_poly.entity_id
_entity_poly.type
_entity_poly.pdbx_seq_one_letter_code
_entity_poly.pdbx_strand_id
1 'polypeptide(L)'
;YKRQTHNNLKNVRRIVELFNTAAVDRVIHTGDITQAKTIEVFAQLDAPMSGVFGNNDQERASLEAAIEHYGFDFYEPPFEVVWDDRDIIVVHDPLEFDGHLNQQAIALHGHTHRYRCEHTPEQLIFNPGECAGMMKGLNAIGVLDTTDLSTELIRF
;
A
#
# COMPACT_ATOMS: atom_id res chain seq x y z
N TYR A 1 -20.13 -2.94 -9.19
CA TYR A 1 -19.98 -1.61 -8.61
C TYR A 1 -18.57 -1.37 -8.15
N LYS A 2 -17.97 -0.33 -8.63
CA LYS A 2 -16.57 0.08 -8.55
C LYS A 2 -16.19 0.65 -7.19
N ARG A 3 -15.00 0.37 -6.63
CA ARG A 3 -14.22 1.45 -6.01
C ARG A 3 -13.33 1.04 -4.85
N GLN A 4 -12.07 1.23 -5.08
CA GLN A 4 -11.05 1.36 -4.04
C GLN A 4 -10.40 2.70 -4.32
N THR A 5 -9.47 3.28 -3.69
CA THR A 5 -9.04 4.70 -3.80
C THR A 5 -9.56 5.47 -5.04
N HIS A 6 -10.32 4.87 -5.80
CA HIS A 6 -11.00 5.06 -7.08
C HIS A 6 -11.51 6.48 -7.29
N ASN A 7 -10.65 7.45 -7.35
CA ASN A 7 -11.02 8.83 -7.57
C ASN A 7 -11.41 9.63 -6.33
N ASN A 8 -11.21 9.12 -5.12
CA ASN A 8 -11.35 9.94 -3.92
C ASN A 8 -10.06 10.72 -3.67
N LEU A 9 -9.78 11.68 -4.54
CA LEU A 9 -8.57 12.50 -4.44
C LEU A 9 -8.47 13.25 -3.10
N LYS A 10 -9.59 13.52 -2.45
CA LYS A 10 -9.61 14.11 -1.11
C LYS A 10 -8.95 13.18 -0.09
N ASN A 11 -9.32 11.90 -0.11
CA ASN A 11 -8.71 10.90 0.75
C ASN A 11 -7.23 10.71 0.43
N VAL A 12 -6.88 10.67 -0.87
CA VAL A 12 -5.47 10.53 -1.29
C VAL A 12 -4.62 11.70 -0.80
N ARG A 13 -5.11 12.93 -0.91
CA ARG A 13 -4.42 14.11 -0.35
C ARG A 13 -4.22 14.00 1.16
N ARG A 14 -5.25 13.53 1.86
CA ARG A 14 -5.16 13.33 3.31
C ARG A 14 -4.15 12.25 3.68
N ILE A 15 -4.10 11.16 2.92
CA ILE A 15 -3.09 10.09 3.08
C ILE A 15 -1.67 10.66 2.92
N VAL A 16 -1.43 11.45 1.88
CA VAL A 16 -0.14 12.10 1.65
C VAL A 16 0.25 13.01 2.83
N GLU A 17 -0.67 13.84 3.30
CA GLU A 17 -0.42 14.71 4.48
C GLU A 17 -0.05 13.89 5.71
N LEU A 18 -0.75 12.80 5.98
CA LEU A 18 -0.51 11.93 7.13
C LEU A 18 0.86 11.25 7.06
N PHE A 19 1.24 10.73 5.90
CA PHE A 19 2.57 10.14 5.73
C PHE A 19 3.69 11.18 5.85
N ASN A 20 3.53 12.36 5.27
CA ASN A 20 4.51 13.43 5.39
C ASN A 20 4.64 13.92 6.85
N THR A 21 3.52 14.04 7.58
CA THR A 21 3.52 14.38 9.00
C THR A 21 4.19 13.31 9.85
N ALA A 22 3.95 12.04 9.54
CA ALA A 22 4.58 10.91 10.24
C ALA A 22 6.08 10.74 9.89
N ALA A 23 6.57 11.48 8.88
CA ALA A 23 7.96 11.44 8.43
C ALA A 23 8.46 10.01 8.12
N VAL A 24 7.64 9.23 7.42
CA VAL A 24 7.98 7.85 7.05
C VAL A 24 9.13 7.82 6.04
N ASP A 25 9.95 6.79 6.09
CA ASP A 25 11.09 6.64 5.18
C ASP A 25 10.68 6.13 3.81
N ARG A 26 9.62 5.33 3.74
CA ARG A 26 9.09 4.72 2.52
C ARG A 26 7.58 4.53 2.60
N VAL A 27 6.93 4.53 1.44
CA VAL A 27 5.50 4.23 1.31
C VAL A 27 5.31 3.02 0.40
N ILE A 28 4.42 2.11 0.79
CA ILE A 28 4.00 0.97 -0.03
C ILE A 28 2.52 1.11 -0.35
N HIS A 29 2.18 0.98 -1.61
CA HIS A 29 0.81 0.91 -2.11
C HIS A 29 0.47 -0.52 -2.51
N THR A 30 -0.59 -1.07 -1.94
CA THR A 30 -0.99 -2.47 -2.13
C THR A 30 -1.99 -2.69 -3.29
N GLY A 31 -1.99 -1.80 -4.27
CA GLY A 31 -2.77 -1.95 -5.49
C GLY A 31 -4.09 -1.18 -5.54
N ASP A 32 -4.74 -1.24 -6.70
CA ASP A 32 -5.97 -0.51 -7.00
C ASP A 32 -5.83 1.02 -6.92
N ILE A 33 -4.74 1.53 -7.46
CA ILE A 33 -4.52 2.98 -7.58
C ILE A 33 -5.40 3.61 -8.66
N THR A 34 -5.77 2.85 -9.65
CA THR A 34 -6.73 3.00 -10.75
C THR A 34 -6.47 4.08 -11.78
N GLN A 35 -6.06 5.27 -11.42
CA GLN A 35 -5.94 6.40 -12.37
C GLN A 35 -4.65 7.19 -12.19
N ALA A 36 -4.12 7.68 -13.32
CA ALA A 36 -2.92 8.52 -13.37
C ALA A 36 -2.99 9.76 -12.47
N LYS A 37 -4.17 10.39 -12.35
CA LYS A 37 -4.35 11.56 -11.47
C LYS A 37 -4.15 11.25 -9.99
N THR A 38 -4.35 10.01 -9.58
CA THR A 38 -4.06 9.55 -8.21
C THR A 38 -2.55 9.48 -7.99
N ILE A 39 -1.80 8.97 -8.96
CA ILE A 39 -0.33 9.00 -8.95
C ILE A 39 0.19 10.43 -8.82
N GLU A 40 -0.40 11.37 -9.55
CA GLU A 40 -0.02 12.80 -9.48
C GLU A 40 -0.14 13.36 -8.06
N VAL A 41 -1.20 12.99 -7.32
CA VAL A 41 -1.35 13.43 -5.92
C VAL A 41 -0.27 12.80 -5.03
N PHE A 42 0.04 11.53 -5.22
CA PHE A 42 1.13 10.86 -4.49
C PHE A 42 2.51 11.45 -4.78
N ALA A 43 2.69 12.17 -5.89
CA ALA A 43 3.94 12.87 -6.18
C ALA A 43 4.29 13.94 -5.11
N GLN A 44 3.36 14.33 -4.26
CA GLN A 44 3.57 15.25 -3.13
C GLN A 44 4.09 14.54 -1.85
N LEU A 45 4.31 13.24 -1.89
CA LEU A 45 5.00 12.53 -0.80
C LEU A 45 6.45 12.99 -0.68
N ASP A 46 6.91 13.16 0.55
CA ASP A 46 8.32 13.42 0.86
C ASP A 46 9.17 12.15 0.75
N ALA A 47 8.54 10.99 0.98
CA ALA A 47 9.18 9.68 0.91
C ALA A 47 8.99 9.02 -0.46
N PRO A 48 9.93 8.15 -0.90
CA PRO A 48 9.73 7.33 -2.09
C PRO A 48 8.58 6.35 -1.91
N MET A 49 7.87 6.06 -3.00
CA MET A 49 6.76 5.11 -3.01
C MET A 49 7.04 3.97 -3.98
N SER A 50 6.76 2.76 -3.52
CA SER A 50 6.70 1.55 -4.32
C SER A 50 5.35 0.87 -4.13
N GLY A 51 4.96 -0.01 -5.03
CA GLY A 51 3.70 -0.72 -4.88
C GLY A 51 3.52 -1.87 -5.84
N VAL A 52 2.35 -2.48 -5.76
CA VAL A 52 1.90 -3.51 -6.69
C VAL A 52 0.65 -3.06 -7.41
N PHE A 53 0.41 -3.61 -8.59
CA PHE A 53 -0.85 -3.41 -9.30
C PHE A 53 -1.95 -4.29 -8.70
N GLY A 54 -3.17 -3.78 -8.70
CA GLY A 54 -4.36 -4.51 -8.28
C GLY A 54 -5.25 -4.89 -9.47
N ASN A 55 -6.31 -5.64 -9.18
CA ASN A 55 -7.24 -6.12 -10.21
C ASN A 55 -8.07 -5.01 -10.88
N ASN A 56 -8.17 -3.83 -10.27
CA ASN A 56 -8.86 -2.67 -10.83
C ASN A 56 -7.92 -1.68 -11.55
N ASP A 57 -6.63 -1.98 -11.61
CA ASP A 57 -5.64 -1.17 -12.33
C ASP A 57 -5.64 -1.52 -13.83
N GLN A 58 -6.77 -1.24 -14.50
CA GLN A 58 -7.04 -1.63 -15.88
C GLN A 58 -6.47 -0.65 -16.91
N GLU A 59 -6.38 0.62 -16.58
CA GLU A 59 -5.78 1.66 -17.41
C GLU A 59 -4.25 1.65 -17.32
N ARG A 60 -3.66 0.49 -17.60
CA ARG A 60 -2.26 0.18 -17.33
C ARG A 60 -1.29 1.12 -18.03
N ALA A 61 -1.51 1.45 -19.28
CA ALA A 61 -0.60 2.31 -20.06
C ALA A 61 -0.49 3.71 -19.47
N SER A 62 -1.62 4.33 -19.08
CA SER A 62 -1.62 5.65 -18.46
C SER A 62 -1.04 5.64 -17.04
N LEU A 63 -1.28 4.56 -16.28
CA LEU A 63 -0.70 4.38 -14.95
C LEU A 63 0.82 4.22 -15.03
N GLU A 64 1.33 3.37 -15.89
CA GLU A 64 2.76 3.16 -16.07
C GLU A 64 3.49 4.43 -16.51
N ALA A 65 2.89 5.20 -17.42
CA ALA A 65 3.44 6.48 -17.83
C ALA A 65 3.53 7.49 -16.67
N ALA A 66 2.51 7.58 -15.83
CA ALA A 66 2.52 8.46 -14.66
C ALA A 66 3.50 7.98 -13.58
N ILE A 67 3.56 6.68 -13.33
CA ILE A 67 4.50 6.04 -12.39
C ILE A 67 5.95 6.37 -12.79
N GLU A 68 6.30 6.18 -14.06
CA GLU A 68 7.62 6.51 -14.58
C GLU A 68 7.91 8.01 -14.48
N HIS A 69 6.95 8.86 -14.87
CA HIS A 69 7.11 10.32 -14.85
C HIS A 69 7.42 10.86 -13.44
N TYR A 70 6.75 10.32 -12.41
CA TYR A 70 6.94 10.75 -11.02
C TYR A 70 7.99 9.96 -10.25
N GLY A 71 8.63 8.97 -10.89
CA GLY A 71 9.74 8.22 -10.29
C GLY A 71 9.34 7.20 -9.23
N PHE A 72 8.14 6.63 -9.36
CA PHE A 72 7.68 5.53 -8.51
C PHE A 72 8.02 4.17 -9.11
N ASP A 73 7.98 3.12 -8.30
CA ASP A 73 8.25 1.75 -8.72
C ASP A 73 7.05 0.85 -8.40
N PHE A 74 6.36 0.39 -9.45
CA PHE A 74 5.23 -0.53 -9.33
C PHE A 74 5.48 -1.83 -10.07
N TYR A 75 5.04 -2.93 -9.48
CA TYR A 75 5.31 -4.29 -9.96
C TYR A 75 4.03 -5.12 -10.01
N GLU A 76 4.04 -6.17 -10.83
CA GLU A 76 3.05 -7.23 -10.72
C GLU A 76 3.26 -7.99 -9.39
N PRO A 77 2.19 -8.30 -8.64
CA PRO A 77 2.34 -9.10 -7.43
C PRO A 77 2.74 -10.55 -7.76
N PRO A 78 3.49 -11.22 -6.89
CA PRO A 78 4.07 -10.70 -5.65
C PRO A 78 5.31 -9.85 -5.90
N PHE A 79 5.48 -8.80 -5.10
CA PHE A 79 6.69 -7.99 -5.07
C PHE A 79 7.47 -8.31 -3.80
N GLU A 80 8.71 -8.72 -3.95
CA GLU A 80 9.60 -9.06 -2.84
C GLU A 80 10.79 -8.11 -2.81
N VAL A 81 11.11 -7.62 -1.62
CA VAL A 81 12.19 -6.67 -1.39
C VAL A 81 12.79 -6.87 0.00
N VAL A 82 14.06 -6.51 0.16
CA VAL A 82 14.74 -6.49 1.45
C VAL A 82 14.98 -5.03 1.85
N TRP A 83 14.40 -4.61 2.97
CA TRP A 83 14.65 -3.30 3.58
C TRP A 83 15.04 -3.49 5.05
N ASP A 84 16.08 -2.79 5.49
CA ASP A 84 16.58 -2.87 6.88
C ASP A 84 16.80 -4.32 7.35
N ASP A 85 17.38 -5.16 6.50
CA ASP A 85 17.60 -6.60 6.73
C ASP A 85 16.30 -7.41 6.96
N ARG A 86 15.15 -6.88 6.55
CA ARG A 86 13.85 -7.55 6.61
C ARG A 86 13.37 -7.96 5.22
N ASP A 87 13.06 -9.23 5.04
CA ASP A 87 12.40 -9.72 3.84
C ASP A 87 10.92 -9.31 3.87
N ILE A 88 10.49 -8.63 2.82
CA ILE A 88 9.13 -8.09 2.68
C ILE A 88 8.50 -8.66 1.42
N ILE A 89 7.29 -9.17 1.54
CA ILE A 89 6.45 -9.56 0.40
C ILE A 89 5.20 -8.69 0.36
N VAL A 90 4.87 -8.17 -0.82
CA VAL A 90 3.71 -7.32 -1.06
C VAL A 90 2.85 -7.93 -2.16
N VAL A 91 1.57 -8.09 -1.88
CA VAL A 91 0.57 -8.53 -2.85
C VAL A 91 -0.64 -7.60 -2.79
N HIS A 92 -1.50 -7.63 -3.82
CA HIS A 92 -2.78 -6.94 -3.78
C HIS A 92 -3.83 -7.79 -3.05
N ASP A 93 -4.11 -8.98 -3.56
CA ASP A 93 -5.06 -9.93 -2.97
C ASP A 93 -4.30 -10.93 -2.09
N PRO A 94 -4.73 -11.18 -0.84
CA PRO A 94 -4.08 -12.17 0.02
C PRO A 94 -4.04 -13.59 -0.58
N LEU A 95 -4.89 -13.93 -1.53
CA LEU A 95 -4.81 -15.19 -2.27
C LEU A 95 -3.52 -15.30 -3.10
N GLU A 96 -2.92 -14.19 -3.48
CA GLU A 96 -1.65 -14.16 -4.21
C GLU A 96 -0.44 -14.54 -3.35
N PHE A 97 -0.62 -14.68 -2.04
CA PHE A 97 0.39 -15.26 -1.16
C PHE A 97 0.57 -16.76 -1.38
N ASP A 98 -0.41 -17.45 -1.98
CA ASP A 98 -0.35 -18.89 -2.18
C ASP A 98 0.87 -19.30 -3.00
N GLY A 99 1.66 -20.20 -2.45
CA GLY A 99 2.93 -20.65 -3.04
C GLY A 99 4.10 -19.65 -2.91
N HIS A 100 3.88 -18.45 -2.38
CA HIS A 100 4.90 -17.39 -2.27
C HIS A 100 5.21 -16.97 -0.83
N LEU A 101 4.26 -17.13 0.10
CA LEU A 101 4.46 -16.79 1.50
C LEU A 101 5.26 -17.89 2.21
N ASN A 102 6.45 -17.55 2.63
CA ASN A 102 7.38 -18.46 3.31
C ASN A 102 7.84 -17.86 4.65
N GLN A 103 9.09 -17.44 4.70
CA GLN A 103 9.72 -16.94 5.92
C GLN A 103 9.96 -15.40 5.89
N GLN A 104 9.31 -14.69 4.99
CA GLN A 104 9.41 -13.23 4.96
C GLN A 104 8.95 -12.66 6.32
N ALA A 105 9.73 -11.70 6.83
CA ALA A 105 9.43 -11.07 8.12
C ALA A 105 8.16 -10.24 8.07
N ILE A 106 7.84 -9.66 6.89
CA ILE A 106 6.72 -8.76 6.68
C ILE A 106 5.96 -9.16 5.42
N ALA A 107 4.65 -9.36 5.55
CA ALA A 107 3.74 -9.65 4.45
C ALA A 107 2.62 -8.60 4.42
N LEU A 108 2.54 -7.84 3.32
CA LEU A 108 1.60 -6.75 3.15
C LEU A 108 0.58 -7.07 2.06
N HIS A 109 -0.70 -6.78 2.31
CA HIS A 109 -1.74 -6.92 1.30
C HIS A 109 -2.85 -5.86 1.43
N GLY A 110 -3.68 -5.74 0.40
CA GLY A 110 -4.86 -4.88 0.36
C GLY A 110 -6.13 -5.67 0.07
N HIS A 111 -6.88 -5.24 -0.93
CA HIS A 111 -8.04 -5.87 -1.55
C HIS A 111 -9.25 -6.08 -0.64
N THR A 112 -9.10 -6.64 0.53
CA THR A 112 -10.22 -7.05 1.39
C THR A 112 -10.95 -5.89 2.07
N HIS A 113 -10.37 -4.70 2.09
CA HIS A 113 -10.86 -3.52 2.84
C HIS A 113 -11.05 -3.76 4.34
N ARG A 114 -10.44 -4.81 4.87
CA ARG A 114 -10.55 -5.19 6.28
C ARG A 114 -9.19 -5.13 6.94
N TYR A 115 -9.17 -4.51 8.11
CA TYR A 115 -7.98 -4.50 8.94
C TYR A 115 -7.53 -5.94 9.26
N ARG A 116 -6.24 -6.17 9.09
CA ARG A 116 -5.58 -7.42 9.46
C ARG A 116 -4.21 -7.11 10.06
N CYS A 117 -3.97 -7.62 11.24
CA CYS A 117 -2.65 -7.57 11.87
C CYS A 117 -2.42 -8.89 12.61
N GLU A 118 -1.69 -9.79 11.96
CA GLU A 118 -1.34 -11.09 12.51
C GLU A 118 0.16 -11.12 12.76
N HIS A 119 0.54 -11.20 14.02
CA HIS A 119 1.91 -11.16 14.47
C HIS A 119 2.30 -12.47 15.14
N THR A 120 3.28 -13.17 14.56
CA THR A 120 3.99 -14.28 15.18
C THR A 120 5.39 -13.82 15.58
N PRO A 121 6.17 -14.58 16.36
CA PRO A 121 7.55 -14.20 16.66
C PRO A 121 8.45 -13.97 15.44
N GLU A 122 8.07 -14.54 14.28
CA GLU A 122 8.90 -14.57 13.08
C GLU A 122 8.32 -13.78 11.91
N GLN A 123 7.00 -13.47 11.92
CA GLN A 123 6.34 -12.88 10.77
C GLN A 123 5.18 -11.96 11.18
N LEU A 124 5.07 -10.83 10.47
CA LEU A 124 3.94 -9.92 10.54
C LEU A 124 3.16 -9.97 9.22
N ILE A 125 1.85 -10.24 9.28
CA ILE A 125 0.93 -10.06 8.15
C ILE A 125 0.05 -8.85 8.43
N PHE A 126 0.08 -7.85 7.54
CA PHE A 126 -0.55 -6.56 7.81
C PHE A 126 -1.32 -6.02 6.61
N ASN A 127 -2.55 -5.56 6.89
CA ASN A 127 -3.38 -4.77 6.00
C ASN A 127 -4.06 -3.68 6.84
N PRO A 128 -3.82 -2.38 6.58
CA PRO A 128 -4.47 -1.31 7.35
C PRO A 128 -5.98 -1.22 7.15
N GLY A 129 -6.52 -1.87 6.11
CA GLY A 129 -7.95 -1.92 5.82
C GLY A 129 -8.40 -0.90 4.79
N GLU A 130 -9.48 -0.21 5.07
CA GLU A 130 -10.17 0.71 4.16
C GLU A 130 -9.43 2.06 4.07
N CYS A 131 -9.21 2.56 2.85
CA CYS A 131 -8.72 3.92 2.63
C CYS A 131 -9.42 4.65 1.46
N ALA A 132 -10.34 3.97 0.78
CA ALA A 132 -11.03 4.48 -0.40
C ALA A 132 -12.24 5.38 -0.09
N GLY A 133 -12.65 5.48 1.16
CA GLY A 133 -13.82 6.25 1.57
C GLY A 133 -15.15 5.53 1.36
N MET A 134 -15.14 4.22 1.22
CA MET A 134 -16.36 3.42 1.04
C MET A 134 -17.11 3.21 2.35
N MET A 135 -16.38 3.07 3.44
CA MET A 135 -16.95 2.88 4.77
C MET A 135 -16.59 4.06 5.65
N LYS A 136 -17.58 4.89 5.95
CA LYS A 136 -17.40 6.09 6.76
C LYS A 136 -16.81 5.76 8.14
N GLY A 137 -15.75 6.48 8.51
CA GLY A 137 -15.09 6.33 9.80
C GLY A 137 -14.10 5.16 9.89
N LEU A 138 -13.91 4.40 8.79
CA LEU A 138 -12.98 3.27 8.75
C LEU A 138 -11.73 3.54 7.93
N ASN A 139 -11.63 4.73 7.29
CA ASN A 139 -10.45 5.08 6.54
C ASN A 139 -9.20 5.07 7.44
N ALA A 140 -8.19 4.36 7.01
CA ALA A 140 -6.95 4.23 7.76
C ALA A 140 -5.74 4.02 6.85
N ILE A 141 -4.60 4.48 7.32
CA ILE A 141 -3.29 4.06 6.84
C ILE A 141 -2.56 3.32 7.95
N GLY A 142 -1.62 2.48 7.57
CA GLY A 142 -0.75 1.79 8.52
C GLY A 142 0.67 2.35 8.46
N VAL A 143 1.27 2.50 9.61
CA VAL A 143 2.70 2.78 9.75
C VAL A 143 3.35 1.58 10.43
N LEU A 144 4.44 1.10 9.87
CA LEU A 144 5.19 -0.05 10.35
C LEU A 144 6.61 0.36 10.65
N ASP A 145 7.10 0.00 11.83
CA ASP A 145 8.52 0.12 12.17
C ASP A 145 9.24 -1.20 11.86
N THR A 146 10.18 -1.16 10.93
CA THR A 146 10.97 -2.34 10.53
C THR A 146 11.95 -2.80 11.58
N THR A 147 12.25 -1.97 12.58
CA THR A 147 13.18 -2.30 13.66
C THR A 147 12.59 -3.37 14.58
N ASP A 148 11.36 -3.17 15.02
CA ASP A 148 10.70 -4.03 16.02
C ASP A 148 9.40 -4.68 15.52
N LEU A 149 9.00 -4.42 14.27
CA LEU A 149 7.75 -4.85 13.62
C LEU A 149 6.49 -4.31 14.33
N SER A 150 6.61 -3.21 15.07
CA SER A 150 5.45 -2.53 15.63
C SER A 150 4.63 -1.84 14.53
N THR A 151 3.33 -1.79 14.72
CA THR A 151 2.39 -1.18 13.77
C THR A 151 1.54 -0.13 14.45
N GLU A 152 1.26 0.94 13.74
CA GLU A 152 0.32 1.98 14.13
C GLU A 152 -0.75 2.12 13.03
N LEU A 153 -2.01 2.18 13.43
CA LEU A 153 -3.13 2.44 12.55
C LEU A 153 -3.58 3.89 12.74
N ILE A 154 -3.45 4.70 11.70
CA ILE A 154 -3.88 6.10 11.70
C ILE A 154 -5.19 6.22 10.94
N ARG A 155 -6.27 6.54 11.65
CA ARG A 155 -7.62 6.74 11.08
C ARG A 155 -7.84 8.19 10.66
N PHE A 156 -8.67 8.38 9.62
CA PHE A 156 -8.97 9.72 9.09
C PHE A 156 -10.33 9.79 8.40
#